data_32b9375738afee2bdfcf85810ec909ad
#
_entry.id   32b9375738afee2bdfcf85810ec909ad
#
_cell.length_a   1.000
_cell.length_b   1.000
_cell.length_c   1.000
_cell.angle_alpha   90.00
_cell.angle_beta   90.00
_cell.angle_gamma   90.00
#
_symmetry.space_group_name_H-M   'P 1'
#
loop_
_entity.id
_entity.type
_entity.pdbx_description
1 polymer ?
#
loop_
_entity_poly.entity_id
_entity_poly.type
_entity_poly.pdbx_seq_one_letter_code
_entity_poly.pdbx_strand_id
1 'polypeptide(L)'
;MRILSAVRTKHTRLATAAMAALLTLSLTACGNDEPSGGDATKLEGISLVKDGQLTICTHLPYKPFQYKEGNEVVGFDVDLLKLLSDDLGLKQEVVNIEWAQITSGAAFAAKKCDVGMGAMTITDKRKGALTITDPYMDATQVLMVKKDSAIKSLADLKGKKLGAQADTTGKKYADDHQAENGYQVIPFNDLALQLNNVKSGRVDAAINDNGVLYDFMKANPDVTVVTEFNTGEQYGFAARKDDPSATKLVTKFNELLAKAKSDGKYDEIYKKWFGVAPKK
;
A
#
# COMPACT_ATOMS: atom_id res chain seq x y z
N MET A 1 25.82 -59.74 27.22
CA MET A 1 26.73 -59.70 28.42
C MET A 1 26.29 -58.48 29.21
N ARG A 2 25.44 -58.69 30.20
CA ARG A 2 25.65 -58.59 31.66
C ARG A 2 26.15 -57.17 32.01
N ILE A 3 25.60 -56.33 32.92
CA ILE A 3 25.02 -56.64 34.24
C ILE A 3 24.18 -55.51 34.72
N LEU A 4 23.04 -55.80 35.32
CA LEU A 4 22.21 -55.08 36.24
C LEU A 4 22.95 -54.46 37.43
N SER A 5 22.50 -53.34 38.00
CA SER A 5 22.39 -53.29 39.48
C SER A 5 21.38 -52.21 39.89
N ALA A 6 20.35 -52.64 40.53
CA ALA A 6 19.41 -51.88 41.33
C ALA A 6 19.83 -51.82 42.77
N VAL A 7 19.71 -50.77 43.48
CA VAL A 7 19.63 -50.73 44.95
C VAL A 7 18.55 -49.79 45.43
N ARG A 8 17.83 -50.24 46.38
CA ARG A 8 16.52 -49.97 46.94
C ARG A 8 16.64 -49.34 48.34
N THR A 9 15.61 -48.62 48.76
CA THR A 9 15.13 -48.35 50.15
C THR A 9 15.83 -47.26 50.94
N LYS A 10 15.12 -46.37 51.75
CA LYS A 10 14.01 -46.64 52.72
C LYS A 10 13.27 -45.35 53.12
N HIS A 11 12.03 -45.56 53.49
CA HIS A 11 11.14 -44.61 54.15
C HIS A 11 11.62 -44.08 55.49
N THR A 12 11.23 -42.80 55.84
CA THR A 12 10.82 -42.53 57.22
C THR A 12 9.78 -41.37 57.22
N ARG A 13 8.67 -41.63 57.85
CA ARG A 13 7.56 -40.69 58.18
C ARG A 13 7.86 -40.03 59.53
N LEU A 14 7.38 -38.79 59.72
CA LEU A 14 6.80 -38.20 60.97
C LEU A 14 6.61 -36.69 60.65
N ALA A 15 5.49 -36.17 60.62
CA ALA A 15 4.39 -35.76 61.51
C ALA A 15 4.56 -34.36 62.11
N THR A 16 3.57 -33.51 61.74
CA THR A 16 2.93 -32.44 62.51
C THR A 16 3.70 -31.23 63.05
N ALA A 17 3.33 -30.00 62.58
CA ALA A 17 2.76 -28.96 63.44
C ALA A 17 2.25 -27.79 62.59
N ALA A 18 1.02 -27.38 62.83
CA ALA A 18 0.36 -26.21 62.29
C ALA A 18 0.90 -24.94 62.91
N MET A 19 1.13 -23.90 62.10
CA MET A 19 1.21 -22.51 62.61
C MET A 19 0.71 -21.58 61.51
N ALA A 20 -0.44 -21.00 61.76
CA ALA A 20 -1.05 -19.95 60.96
C ALA A 20 -0.22 -18.67 61.06
N ALA A 21 0.27 -18.16 59.93
CA ALA A 21 0.81 -16.83 59.81
C ALA A 21 0.10 -16.16 58.66
N LEU A 22 -0.71 -15.12 58.96
CA LEU A 22 -1.28 -14.17 57.98
C LEU A 22 -0.11 -13.45 57.31
N LEU A 23 0.09 -13.74 56.04
CA LEU A 23 0.90 -12.91 55.15
C LEU A 23 -0.03 -12.13 54.22
N THR A 24 -0.05 -10.80 54.45
CA THR A 24 -0.59 -9.80 53.53
C THR A 24 0.15 -9.88 52.21
N LEU A 25 -0.53 -10.35 51.15
CA LEU A 25 -0.03 -10.24 49.78
C LEU A 25 -0.12 -8.80 49.33
N SER A 26 1.00 -8.11 49.33
CA SER A 26 1.19 -6.92 48.46
C SER A 26 1.24 -7.38 47.02
N LEU A 27 0.16 -7.14 46.27
CA LEU A 27 0.18 -7.24 44.81
C LEU A 27 1.10 -6.13 44.25
N THR A 28 2.34 -6.47 43.97
CA THR A 28 3.15 -5.74 43.01
C THR A 28 2.55 -5.99 41.64
N ALA A 29 1.85 -5.00 41.09
CA ALA A 29 1.47 -4.97 39.70
C ALA A 29 2.75 -4.94 38.86
N CYS A 30 3.15 -6.10 38.29
CA CYS A 30 4.02 -6.13 37.15
C CYS A 30 3.21 -5.52 36.00
N GLY A 31 3.67 -4.38 35.49
CA GLY A 31 3.18 -3.81 34.25
C GLY A 31 3.44 -4.82 33.14
N ASN A 32 2.40 -5.53 32.71
CA ASN A 32 2.39 -6.11 31.41
C ASN A 32 2.24 -4.94 30.42
N ASP A 33 3.27 -4.68 29.65
CA ASP A 33 3.11 -4.01 28.36
C ASP A 33 2.29 -4.95 27.47
N GLU A 34 0.95 -4.90 27.61
CA GLU A 34 0.06 -5.45 26.60
C GLU A 34 0.29 -4.67 25.31
N PRO A 35 0.48 -5.36 24.15
CA PRO A 35 0.48 -4.67 22.89
C PRO A 35 -0.86 -3.94 22.76
N SER A 36 -0.80 -2.62 22.54
CA SER A 36 -1.93 -1.72 22.33
C SER A 36 -2.88 -2.33 21.29
N GLY A 37 -3.84 -3.12 21.76
CA GLY A 37 -4.98 -3.55 20.95
C GLY A 37 -5.80 -2.30 20.63
N GLY A 38 -6.21 -2.16 19.36
CA GLY A 38 -7.06 -1.06 18.92
C GLY A 38 -8.30 -0.87 19.84
N ASP A 39 -8.86 0.32 19.84
CA ASP A 39 -10.06 0.63 20.61
C ASP A 39 -11.19 -0.35 20.25
N ALA A 40 -11.54 -1.25 21.16
CA ALA A 40 -12.47 -2.34 20.93
C ALA A 40 -13.86 -1.84 20.45
N THR A 41 -14.29 -0.65 20.87
CA THR A 41 -15.53 -0.02 20.42
C THR A 41 -15.46 0.44 18.97
N LYS A 42 -14.31 0.93 18.54
CA LYS A 42 -14.08 1.38 17.15
C LYS A 42 -13.85 0.23 16.19
N LEU A 43 -13.45 -0.93 16.69
CA LEU A 43 -13.22 -2.16 15.92
C LEU A 43 -14.46 -3.06 15.84
N GLU A 44 -15.62 -2.64 16.37
CA GLU A 44 -16.84 -3.46 16.36
C GLU A 44 -17.23 -3.89 14.94
N GLY A 45 -17.13 -5.22 14.71
CA GLY A 45 -17.40 -5.85 13.41
C GLY A 45 -16.32 -5.60 12.35
N ILE A 46 -15.12 -5.19 12.75
CA ILE A 46 -13.90 -5.16 11.94
C ILE A 46 -13.00 -6.32 12.39
N SER A 47 -12.73 -7.24 11.48
CA SER A 47 -11.77 -8.35 11.66
C SER A 47 -10.52 -8.05 10.85
N LEU A 48 -9.38 -7.97 11.50
CA LEU A 48 -8.08 -7.69 10.88
C LEU A 48 -7.33 -8.99 10.60
N VAL A 49 -6.44 -8.96 9.61
CA VAL A 49 -5.51 -10.08 9.33
C VAL A 49 -4.61 -10.35 10.53
N LYS A 50 -4.25 -9.31 11.26
CA LYS A 50 -3.44 -9.39 12.48
C LYS A 50 -3.95 -8.42 13.53
N ASP A 51 -4.21 -8.92 14.74
CA ASP A 51 -4.73 -8.11 15.84
C ASP A 51 -3.82 -6.93 16.15
N GLY A 52 -4.43 -5.76 16.38
CA GLY A 52 -3.72 -4.51 16.69
C GLY A 52 -2.96 -3.88 15.53
N GLN A 53 -3.06 -4.43 14.32
CA GLN A 53 -2.35 -3.92 13.14
C GLN A 53 -3.29 -3.76 11.95
N LEU A 54 -3.13 -2.66 11.22
CA LEU A 54 -3.66 -2.48 9.88
C LEU A 54 -2.59 -2.96 8.90
N THR A 55 -2.78 -4.16 8.32
CA THR A 55 -1.86 -4.72 7.35
C THR A 55 -2.19 -4.20 5.95
N ILE A 56 -1.22 -3.53 5.32
CA ILE A 56 -1.41 -2.79 4.06
C ILE A 56 -0.53 -3.41 2.98
N CYS A 57 -1.14 -3.97 1.93
CA CYS A 57 -0.42 -4.43 0.75
C CYS A 57 -0.12 -3.28 -0.22
N THR A 58 1.09 -3.29 -0.75
CA THR A 58 1.51 -2.36 -1.80
C THR A 58 2.58 -2.96 -2.69
N HIS A 59 2.91 -2.29 -3.80
CA HIS A 59 4.06 -2.59 -4.64
C HIS A 59 5.03 -1.40 -4.60
N LEU A 60 6.28 -1.66 -4.23
CA LEU A 60 7.29 -0.62 -3.99
C LEU A 60 8.43 -0.67 -5.03
N PRO A 61 9.02 0.48 -5.37
CA PRO A 61 8.67 1.85 -4.98
C PRO A 61 7.70 2.51 -5.96
N TYR A 62 6.85 3.45 -5.48
CA TYR A 62 5.95 4.27 -6.29
C TYR A 62 5.85 5.70 -5.74
N LYS A 63 6.96 6.47 -5.83
CA LYS A 63 7.05 7.86 -5.34
C LYS A 63 6.11 8.81 -6.09
N PRO A 64 5.49 9.77 -5.40
CA PRO A 64 5.57 10.12 -3.98
C PRO A 64 4.52 9.41 -3.10
N PHE A 65 3.79 8.42 -3.63
CA PHE A 65 2.67 7.76 -2.96
C PHE A 65 3.12 6.77 -1.89
N GLN A 66 4.06 5.86 -2.21
CA GLN A 66 4.67 4.93 -1.25
C GLN A 66 6.07 4.50 -1.69
N TYR A 67 7.02 4.58 -0.78
CA TYR A 67 8.40 4.15 -1.02
C TYR A 67 9.14 3.96 0.30
N LYS A 68 10.29 3.29 0.26
CA LYS A 68 11.15 3.14 1.44
C LYS A 68 12.02 4.38 1.66
N GLU A 69 12.05 4.86 2.91
CA GLU A 69 13.00 5.82 3.42
C GLU A 69 13.66 5.19 4.66
N GLY A 70 14.93 4.79 4.50
CA GLY A 70 15.56 3.91 5.49
C GLY A 70 14.82 2.57 5.62
N ASN A 71 14.37 2.26 6.83
CA ASN A 71 13.61 1.03 7.13
C ASN A 71 12.09 1.22 7.08
N GLU A 72 11.60 2.44 6.91
CA GLU A 72 10.19 2.76 6.93
C GLU A 72 9.63 2.91 5.52
N VAL A 73 8.35 2.61 5.37
CA VAL A 73 7.59 2.95 4.16
C VAL A 73 6.87 4.26 4.44
N VAL A 74 7.11 5.24 3.57
CA VAL A 74 6.56 6.59 3.66
C VAL A 74 5.89 6.97 2.35
N GLY A 75 5.05 8.01 2.36
CA GLY A 75 4.42 8.53 1.16
C GLY A 75 3.01 9.08 1.41
N PHE A 76 2.44 9.65 0.36
CA PHE A 76 1.12 10.26 0.42
C PHE A 76 0.03 9.25 0.81
N ASP A 77 0.02 8.07 0.19
CA ASP A 77 -0.94 7.00 0.50
C ASP A 77 -0.77 6.47 1.93
N VAL A 78 0.48 6.39 2.40
CA VAL A 78 0.80 5.96 3.78
C VAL A 78 0.22 6.94 4.80
N ASP A 79 0.44 8.25 4.59
CA ASP A 79 -0.07 9.30 5.48
C ASP A 79 -1.61 9.39 5.42
N LEU A 80 -2.25 9.14 4.28
CA LEU A 80 -3.70 9.09 4.19
C LEU A 80 -4.27 7.89 4.95
N LEU A 81 -3.69 6.69 4.80
CA LEU A 81 -4.12 5.51 5.56
C LEU A 81 -3.80 5.61 7.04
N LYS A 82 -2.84 6.51 7.41
CA LYS A 82 -2.58 6.80 8.81
C LYS A 82 -3.78 7.43 9.51
N LEU A 83 -4.65 8.17 8.81
CA LEU A 83 -5.91 8.67 9.35
C LEU A 83 -6.79 7.52 9.87
N LEU A 84 -6.84 6.39 9.14
CA LEU A 84 -7.60 5.20 9.53
C LEU A 84 -6.94 4.47 10.70
N SER A 85 -5.65 4.21 10.61
CA SER A 85 -4.93 3.46 11.66
C SER A 85 -4.91 4.22 12.98
N ASP A 86 -4.70 5.55 12.97
CA ASP A 86 -4.71 6.37 14.18
C ASP A 86 -6.10 6.42 14.81
N ASP A 87 -7.17 6.58 14.02
CA ASP A 87 -8.54 6.60 14.55
C ASP A 87 -8.91 5.26 15.19
N LEU A 88 -8.46 4.14 14.61
CA LEU A 88 -8.73 2.79 15.13
C LEU A 88 -7.73 2.33 16.21
N GLY A 89 -6.71 3.12 16.54
CA GLY A 89 -5.66 2.76 17.49
C GLY A 89 -4.78 1.60 17.01
N LEU A 90 -4.57 1.48 15.68
CA LEU A 90 -3.83 0.40 15.04
C LEU A 90 -2.42 0.84 14.63
N LYS A 91 -1.47 -0.09 14.67
CA LYS A 91 -0.16 0.09 14.04
C LYS A 91 -0.26 -0.25 12.55
N GLN A 92 0.35 0.57 11.68
CA GLN A 92 0.48 0.22 10.26
C GLN A 92 1.59 -0.82 10.06
N GLU A 93 1.30 -1.83 9.26
CA GLU A 93 2.27 -2.80 8.76
C GLU A 93 2.16 -2.87 7.23
N VAL A 94 3.23 -2.49 6.54
CA VAL A 94 3.23 -2.43 5.07
C VAL A 94 3.92 -3.67 4.49
N VAL A 95 3.20 -4.40 3.64
CA VAL A 95 3.67 -5.61 2.97
C VAL A 95 3.88 -5.34 1.49
N ASN A 96 5.13 -5.48 1.02
CA ASN A 96 5.46 -5.35 -0.40
C ASN A 96 5.16 -6.65 -1.15
N ILE A 97 4.28 -6.59 -2.13
CA ILE A 97 3.87 -7.73 -2.97
C ILE A 97 3.71 -7.32 -4.44
N GLU A 98 3.52 -8.31 -5.32
CA GLU A 98 3.26 -8.05 -6.74
C GLU A 98 1.93 -7.30 -6.95
N TRP A 99 1.96 -6.27 -7.81
CA TRP A 99 0.82 -5.40 -8.08
C TRP A 99 -0.41 -6.19 -8.56
N ALA A 100 -0.21 -7.18 -9.42
CA ALA A 100 -1.28 -8.05 -9.91
C ALA A 100 -2.05 -8.78 -8.81
N GLN A 101 -1.40 -9.13 -7.69
CA GLN A 101 -2.07 -9.80 -6.56
C GLN A 101 -3.01 -8.85 -5.82
N ILE A 102 -2.71 -7.54 -5.82
CA ILE A 102 -3.57 -6.52 -5.21
C ILE A 102 -4.76 -6.25 -6.13
N THR A 103 -4.50 -5.92 -7.40
CA THR A 103 -5.55 -5.51 -8.36
C THR A 103 -6.54 -6.61 -8.70
N SER A 104 -6.13 -7.89 -8.63
CA SER A 104 -6.99 -9.05 -8.84
C SER A 104 -7.79 -9.47 -7.59
N GLY A 105 -7.49 -8.91 -6.42
CA GLY A 105 -8.10 -9.34 -5.16
C GLY A 105 -7.46 -10.60 -4.52
N ALA A 106 -6.49 -11.23 -5.18
CA ALA A 106 -5.87 -12.47 -4.70
C ALA A 106 -5.17 -12.30 -3.34
N ALA A 107 -4.53 -11.15 -3.10
CA ALA A 107 -3.89 -10.85 -1.81
C ALA A 107 -4.90 -10.84 -0.66
N PHE A 108 -6.08 -10.25 -0.86
CA PHE A 108 -7.14 -10.17 0.14
C PHE A 108 -7.81 -11.53 0.36
N ALA A 109 -8.06 -12.29 -0.72
CA ALA A 109 -8.59 -13.65 -0.61
C ALA A 109 -7.65 -14.56 0.20
N ALA A 110 -6.34 -14.38 0.04
CA ALA A 110 -5.30 -15.10 0.78
C ALA A 110 -5.05 -14.52 2.18
N LYS A 111 -5.81 -13.51 2.64
CA LYS A 111 -5.64 -12.83 3.93
C LYS A 111 -4.22 -12.32 4.16
N LYS A 112 -3.58 -11.78 3.12
CA LYS A 112 -2.25 -11.18 3.24
C LYS A 112 -2.29 -9.75 3.80
N CYS A 113 -3.41 -9.05 3.60
CA CYS A 113 -3.61 -7.68 4.04
C CYS A 113 -5.09 -7.32 4.21
N ASP A 114 -5.34 -6.27 4.98
CA ASP A 114 -6.66 -5.67 5.21
C ASP A 114 -6.99 -4.66 4.11
N VAL A 115 -6.00 -3.85 3.73
CA VAL A 115 -6.11 -2.76 2.76
C VAL A 115 -5.00 -2.85 1.72
N GLY A 116 -5.27 -2.42 0.50
CA GLY A 116 -4.30 -2.24 -0.58
C GLY A 116 -4.16 -0.76 -0.94
N MET A 117 -2.91 -0.30 -1.07
CA MET A 117 -2.57 1.05 -1.52
C MET A 117 -1.61 1.00 -2.71
N GLY A 118 -1.55 2.09 -3.49
CA GLY A 118 -0.63 2.19 -4.60
C GLY A 118 -1.11 3.14 -5.69
N ALA A 119 -1.67 4.29 -5.34
CA ALA A 119 -2.29 5.21 -6.29
C ALA A 119 -3.22 4.44 -7.24
N MET A 120 -4.07 3.59 -6.67
CA MET A 120 -4.87 2.65 -7.45
C MET A 120 -6.03 3.34 -8.14
N THR A 121 -5.98 3.44 -9.47
CA THR A 121 -7.11 3.95 -10.25
C THR A 121 -8.36 3.12 -10.02
N ILE A 122 -9.46 3.77 -9.71
CA ILE A 122 -10.80 3.18 -9.60
C ILE A 122 -11.30 2.84 -11.00
N THR A 123 -11.50 1.54 -11.28
CA THR A 123 -12.04 1.05 -12.57
C THR A 123 -13.14 0.03 -12.33
N ASP A 124 -14.05 -0.15 -13.28
CA ASP A 124 -15.11 -1.16 -13.17
C ASP A 124 -14.56 -2.57 -13.05
N LYS A 125 -13.47 -2.87 -13.75
CA LYS A 125 -12.76 -4.16 -13.61
C LYS A 125 -12.30 -4.38 -12.16
N ARG A 126 -11.70 -3.36 -11.53
CA ARG A 126 -11.22 -3.45 -10.14
C ARG A 126 -12.37 -3.48 -9.14
N LYS A 127 -13.43 -2.70 -9.35
CA LYS A 127 -14.68 -2.77 -8.54
C LYS A 127 -15.34 -4.16 -8.60
N GLY A 128 -15.18 -4.87 -9.71
CA GLY A 128 -15.64 -6.26 -9.84
C GLY A 128 -14.91 -7.24 -8.91
N ALA A 129 -13.65 -6.97 -8.57
CA ALA A 129 -12.79 -7.83 -7.75
C ALA A 129 -12.54 -7.32 -6.33
N LEU A 130 -12.80 -6.04 -6.07
CA LEU A 130 -12.41 -5.31 -4.86
C LEU A 130 -13.55 -4.45 -4.33
N THR A 131 -13.60 -4.24 -3.02
CA THR A 131 -14.28 -3.10 -2.40
C THR A 131 -13.28 -1.93 -2.42
N ILE A 132 -13.67 -0.78 -3.00
CA ILE A 132 -12.77 0.37 -3.17
C ILE A 132 -13.38 1.58 -2.47
N THR A 133 -12.53 2.41 -1.84
CA THR A 133 -12.94 3.65 -1.16
C THR A 133 -13.49 4.68 -2.15
N ASP A 134 -14.08 5.73 -1.61
CA ASP A 134 -14.32 6.96 -2.36
C ASP A 134 -13.01 7.53 -2.90
N PRO A 135 -13.05 8.31 -4.00
CA PRO A 135 -11.85 8.86 -4.59
C PRO A 135 -11.16 9.86 -3.65
N TYR A 136 -9.85 9.65 -3.48
CA TYR A 136 -9.05 10.58 -2.69
C TYR A 136 -8.27 11.59 -3.53
N MET A 137 -7.98 11.29 -4.82
CA MET A 137 -7.18 12.14 -5.70
C MET A 137 -7.54 11.87 -7.17
N ASP A 138 -7.53 12.93 -8.01
CA ASP A 138 -7.61 12.80 -9.47
C ASP A 138 -6.23 12.52 -10.07
N ALA A 139 -6.19 11.81 -11.19
CA ALA A 139 -4.97 11.45 -11.90
C ALA A 139 -5.15 11.51 -13.42
N THR A 140 -4.03 11.62 -14.11
CA THR A 140 -3.93 11.58 -15.57
C THR A 140 -2.79 10.67 -15.98
N GLN A 141 -2.76 10.22 -17.23
CA GLN A 141 -1.62 9.54 -17.80
C GLN A 141 -0.69 10.55 -18.47
N VAL A 142 0.63 10.34 -18.40
CA VAL A 142 1.60 11.21 -19.08
C VAL A 142 2.62 10.42 -19.87
N LEU A 143 3.08 11.00 -20.98
CA LEU A 143 4.13 10.46 -21.84
C LEU A 143 5.48 11.09 -21.46
N MET A 144 6.42 10.28 -20.99
CA MET A 144 7.77 10.67 -20.66
C MET A 144 8.76 10.13 -21.69
N VAL A 145 9.71 10.96 -22.06
CA VAL A 145 10.78 10.64 -23.02
C VAL A 145 12.12 11.16 -22.51
N LYS A 146 13.23 10.82 -23.19
CA LYS A 146 14.51 11.50 -22.97
C LYS A 146 14.39 12.98 -23.38
N LYS A 147 15.08 13.85 -22.66
CA LYS A 147 14.98 15.31 -22.85
C LYS A 147 15.31 15.79 -24.27
N ASP A 148 16.22 15.10 -24.94
CA ASP A 148 16.67 15.38 -26.31
C ASP A 148 15.83 14.67 -27.39
N SER A 149 14.77 13.95 -26.98
CA SER A 149 13.89 13.24 -27.92
C SER A 149 13.06 14.18 -28.77
N ALA A 150 12.90 13.83 -30.06
CA ALA A 150 11.98 14.50 -30.97
C ALA A 150 10.51 14.10 -30.75
N ILE A 151 10.23 13.05 -29.95
CA ILE A 151 8.87 12.56 -29.67
C ILE A 151 8.12 13.58 -28.83
N LYS A 152 6.91 13.95 -29.28
CA LYS A 152 6.01 14.87 -28.57
C LYS A 152 4.60 14.28 -28.34
N SER A 153 4.25 13.20 -29.06
CA SER A 153 2.93 12.58 -29.03
C SER A 153 3.04 11.06 -29.23
N LEU A 154 1.92 10.33 -29.07
CA LEU A 154 1.87 8.90 -29.41
C LEU A 154 2.11 8.65 -30.89
N ALA A 155 1.69 9.54 -31.78
CA ALA A 155 1.88 9.42 -33.22
C ALA A 155 3.38 9.41 -33.62
N ASP A 156 4.23 10.10 -32.86
CA ASP A 156 5.69 10.14 -33.10
C ASP A 156 6.38 8.83 -32.70
N LEU A 157 5.66 7.91 -32.05
CA LEU A 157 6.16 6.60 -31.63
C LEU A 157 6.02 5.52 -32.72
N LYS A 158 5.58 5.86 -33.94
CA LYS A 158 5.47 4.86 -35.02
C LYS A 158 6.77 4.10 -35.24
N GLY A 159 6.70 2.77 -35.14
CA GLY A 159 7.85 1.85 -35.23
C GLY A 159 8.79 1.85 -34.01
N LYS A 160 8.42 2.52 -32.93
CA LYS A 160 9.21 2.66 -31.68
C LYS A 160 8.61 1.84 -30.55
N LYS A 161 9.27 1.87 -29.38
CA LYS A 161 8.91 1.12 -28.18
C LYS A 161 8.39 2.05 -27.09
N LEU A 162 7.15 1.80 -26.62
CA LEU A 162 6.53 2.45 -25.49
C LEU A 162 6.54 1.53 -24.27
N GLY A 163 7.30 1.90 -23.23
CA GLY A 163 7.31 1.16 -21.96
C GLY A 163 6.07 1.47 -21.14
N ALA A 164 5.43 0.45 -20.57
CA ALA A 164 4.30 0.58 -19.67
C ALA A 164 4.40 -0.42 -18.51
N GLN A 165 3.95 -0.04 -17.32
CA GLN A 165 3.93 -0.96 -16.18
C GLN A 165 2.75 -1.93 -16.31
N ALA A 166 2.99 -3.23 -16.12
CA ALA A 166 1.98 -4.26 -16.22
C ALA A 166 0.84 -4.05 -15.21
N ASP A 167 -0.38 -4.47 -15.57
CA ASP A 167 -1.59 -4.41 -14.73
C ASP A 167 -2.01 -2.99 -14.29
N THR A 168 -1.54 -1.95 -15.01
CA THR A 168 -1.90 -0.55 -14.80
C THR A 168 -2.88 -0.04 -15.86
N THR A 169 -3.53 1.07 -15.56
CA THR A 169 -4.37 1.82 -16.52
C THR A 169 -3.52 2.48 -17.59
N GLY A 170 -2.29 2.90 -17.28
CA GLY A 170 -1.33 3.40 -18.25
C GLY A 170 -0.97 2.35 -19.31
N LYS A 171 -0.79 1.07 -18.90
CA LYS A 171 -0.60 -0.02 -19.88
C LYS A 171 -1.83 -0.23 -20.73
N LYS A 172 -3.02 -0.23 -20.12
CA LYS A 172 -4.26 -0.35 -20.89
C LYS A 172 -4.39 0.78 -21.92
N TYR A 173 -4.12 2.02 -21.51
CA TYR A 173 -4.13 3.17 -22.41
C TYR A 173 -3.15 2.99 -23.58
N ALA A 174 -1.92 2.51 -23.28
CA ALA A 174 -0.93 2.22 -24.33
C ALA A 174 -1.42 1.12 -25.29
N ASP A 175 -1.99 0.03 -24.77
CA ASP A 175 -2.50 -1.08 -25.60
C ASP A 175 -3.66 -0.62 -26.50
N ASP A 176 -4.60 0.17 -25.95
CA ASP A 176 -5.77 0.67 -26.69
C ASP A 176 -5.39 1.58 -27.88
N HIS A 177 -4.28 2.33 -27.77
CA HIS A 177 -3.82 3.27 -28.80
C HIS A 177 -2.67 2.73 -29.68
N GLN A 178 -2.21 1.49 -29.43
CA GLN A 178 -1.07 0.90 -30.12
C GLN A 178 -1.32 0.74 -31.62
N ALA A 179 -2.48 0.20 -32.00
CA ALA A 179 -2.79 -0.09 -33.41
C ALA A 179 -2.86 1.18 -34.26
N GLU A 180 -3.46 2.25 -33.74
CA GLU A 180 -3.60 3.55 -34.40
C GLU A 180 -2.24 4.23 -34.62
N ASN A 181 -1.37 4.18 -33.60
CA ASN A 181 -0.11 4.94 -33.59
C ASN A 181 1.10 4.10 -34.04
N GLY A 182 0.96 2.78 -34.20
CA GLY A 182 1.97 1.90 -34.78
C GLY A 182 3.25 1.70 -33.94
N TYR A 183 3.19 1.90 -32.62
CA TYR A 183 4.28 1.58 -31.69
C TYR A 183 4.17 0.16 -31.13
N GLN A 184 5.22 -0.32 -30.45
CA GLN A 184 5.22 -1.57 -29.71
C GLN A 184 5.18 -1.28 -28.21
N VAL A 185 4.18 -1.83 -27.48
CA VAL A 185 4.13 -1.77 -26.01
C VAL A 185 5.09 -2.79 -25.41
N ILE A 186 5.97 -2.34 -24.52
CA ILE A 186 6.89 -3.17 -23.76
C ILE A 186 6.47 -3.16 -22.29
N PRO A 187 5.93 -4.27 -21.74
CA PRO A 187 5.50 -4.34 -20.35
C PRO A 187 6.70 -4.47 -19.38
N PHE A 188 6.59 -3.83 -18.22
CA PHE A 188 7.51 -3.95 -17.10
C PHE A 188 6.74 -4.29 -15.82
N ASN A 189 7.31 -5.13 -14.97
CA ASN A 189 6.65 -5.52 -13.71
C ASN A 189 6.67 -4.39 -12.67
N ASP A 190 7.67 -3.51 -12.72
CA ASP A 190 7.79 -2.38 -11.79
C ASP A 190 8.16 -1.07 -12.50
N LEU A 191 7.82 0.04 -11.82
CA LEU A 191 8.07 1.39 -12.31
C LEU A 191 9.56 1.68 -12.52
N ALA A 192 10.43 1.23 -11.62
CA ALA A 192 11.85 1.54 -11.68
C ALA A 192 12.50 0.93 -12.93
N LEU A 193 12.14 -0.31 -13.28
CA LEU A 193 12.56 -0.95 -14.53
C LEU A 193 12.05 -0.18 -15.76
N GLN A 194 10.77 0.19 -15.77
CA GLN A 194 10.18 0.98 -16.85
C GLN A 194 10.99 2.27 -17.10
N LEU A 195 11.21 3.06 -16.05
CA LEU A 195 11.84 4.38 -16.15
C LEU A 195 13.33 4.29 -16.50
N ASN A 196 14.06 3.32 -15.92
CA ASN A 196 15.46 3.08 -16.25
C ASN A 196 15.65 2.62 -17.71
N ASN A 197 14.65 1.95 -18.31
CA ASN A 197 14.71 1.57 -19.72
C ASN A 197 14.50 2.78 -20.65
N VAL A 198 13.74 3.81 -20.26
CA VAL A 198 13.73 5.10 -21.01
C VAL A 198 15.07 5.78 -20.93
N LYS A 199 15.65 5.93 -19.73
CA LYS A 199 16.97 6.58 -19.54
C LYS A 199 18.07 5.91 -20.35
N SER A 200 18.10 4.59 -20.39
CA SER A 200 19.08 3.82 -21.16
C SER A 200 18.78 3.77 -22.67
N GLY A 201 17.61 4.25 -23.12
CA GLY A 201 17.21 4.19 -24.53
C GLY A 201 16.80 2.80 -25.01
N ARG A 202 16.50 1.86 -24.11
CA ARG A 202 15.97 0.52 -24.47
C ARG A 202 14.51 0.58 -24.88
N VAL A 203 13.77 1.55 -24.37
CA VAL A 203 12.46 2.01 -24.88
C VAL A 203 12.55 3.49 -25.18
N ASP A 204 11.75 3.96 -26.13
CA ASP A 204 11.80 5.35 -26.63
C ASP A 204 11.00 6.31 -25.74
N ALA A 205 9.97 5.79 -25.08
CA ALA A 205 9.12 6.54 -24.17
C ALA A 205 8.57 5.63 -23.05
N ALA A 206 8.01 6.24 -22.02
CA ALA A 206 7.18 5.58 -21.00
C ALA A 206 5.86 6.30 -20.82
N ILE A 207 4.79 5.54 -20.54
CA ILE A 207 3.51 6.06 -20.09
C ILE A 207 3.22 5.55 -18.69
N ASN A 208 2.86 6.45 -17.79
CA ASN A 208 2.44 6.16 -16.41
C ASN A 208 1.74 7.39 -15.83
N ASP A 209 1.30 7.30 -14.59
CA ASP A 209 0.56 8.33 -13.88
C ASP A 209 1.37 9.62 -13.71
N ASN A 210 0.71 10.74 -13.84
CA ASN A 210 1.32 12.09 -13.78
C ASN A 210 2.11 12.33 -12.48
N GLY A 211 1.53 12.01 -11.32
CA GLY A 211 2.18 12.23 -10.02
C GLY A 211 3.53 11.56 -9.91
N VAL A 212 3.65 10.34 -10.46
CA VAL A 212 4.87 9.52 -10.40
C VAL A 212 5.92 10.01 -11.38
N LEU A 213 5.53 10.30 -12.63
CA LEU A 213 6.50 10.71 -13.65
C LEU A 213 6.98 12.14 -13.41
N TYR A 214 6.14 13.04 -12.90
CA TYR A 214 6.59 14.37 -12.48
C TYR A 214 7.54 14.31 -11.29
N ASP A 215 7.32 13.41 -10.33
CA ASP A 215 8.27 13.23 -9.22
C ASP A 215 9.61 12.67 -9.71
N PHE A 216 9.57 11.65 -10.56
CA PHE A 216 10.79 11.08 -11.14
C PHE A 216 11.60 12.11 -11.91
N MET A 217 10.94 12.95 -12.70
CA MET A 217 11.59 13.99 -13.51
C MET A 217 12.34 15.02 -12.64
N LYS A 218 11.88 15.33 -11.42
CA LYS A 218 12.58 16.26 -10.51
C LYS A 218 14.00 15.78 -10.18
N ALA A 219 14.18 14.48 -10.01
CA ALA A 219 15.48 13.86 -9.69
C ALA A 219 16.27 13.42 -10.95
N ASN A 220 15.68 13.50 -12.14
CA ASN A 220 16.26 12.99 -13.40
C ASN A 220 16.11 14.03 -14.52
N PRO A 221 17.02 15.01 -14.61
CA PRO A 221 16.92 16.11 -15.58
C PRO A 221 17.15 15.69 -17.04
N ASP A 222 17.54 14.44 -17.27
CA ASP A 222 17.77 13.82 -18.57
C ASP A 222 16.49 13.27 -19.23
N VAL A 223 15.36 13.34 -18.53
CA VAL A 223 14.03 12.98 -19.06
C VAL A 223 13.05 14.13 -18.94
N THR A 224 11.96 14.08 -19.70
CA THR A 224 10.89 15.09 -19.68
C THR A 224 9.54 14.48 -19.99
N VAL A 225 8.47 15.00 -19.39
CA VAL A 225 7.08 14.74 -19.80
C VAL A 225 6.78 15.66 -20.99
N VAL A 226 6.23 15.09 -22.05
CA VAL A 226 5.93 15.80 -23.30
C VAL A 226 4.45 15.93 -23.59
N THR A 227 3.63 15.04 -23.04
CA THR A 227 2.16 15.07 -23.22
C THR A 227 1.48 14.55 -21.97
N GLU A 228 0.36 15.14 -21.62
CA GLU A 228 -0.55 14.69 -20.57
C GLU A 228 -1.91 14.35 -21.19
N PHE A 229 -2.43 13.17 -20.85
CA PHE A 229 -3.70 12.66 -21.33
C PHE A 229 -4.71 12.70 -20.18
N ASN A 230 -5.74 13.52 -20.34
CA ASN A 230 -6.83 13.57 -19.37
C ASN A 230 -7.72 12.34 -19.53
N THR A 231 -7.42 11.31 -18.72
CA THR A 231 -8.14 10.05 -18.71
C THR A 231 -9.31 10.00 -17.73
N GLY A 232 -9.51 11.06 -16.94
CA GLY A 232 -10.55 11.13 -15.90
C GLY A 232 -10.34 10.12 -14.78
N GLU A 233 -9.12 9.69 -14.55
CA GLU A 233 -8.78 8.71 -13.53
C GLU A 233 -8.85 9.31 -12.12
N GLN A 234 -9.27 8.46 -11.17
CA GLN A 234 -9.32 8.79 -9.75
C GLN A 234 -8.75 7.63 -8.94
N TYR A 235 -8.04 7.94 -7.86
CA TYR A 235 -7.45 6.93 -6.99
C TYR A 235 -8.33 6.60 -5.80
N GLY A 236 -8.32 5.31 -5.40
CA GLY A 236 -8.93 4.80 -4.19
C GLY A 236 -8.09 3.69 -3.57
N PHE A 237 -8.29 3.43 -2.27
CA PHE A 237 -7.73 2.26 -1.60
C PHE A 237 -8.64 1.06 -1.79
N ALA A 238 -8.05 -0.12 -1.79
CA ALA A 238 -8.76 -1.37 -2.00
C ALA A 238 -8.87 -2.19 -0.72
N ALA A 239 -9.94 -2.95 -0.61
CA ALA A 239 -10.14 -3.95 0.43
C ALA A 239 -10.81 -5.20 -0.18
N ARG A 240 -10.98 -6.24 0.64
CA ARG A 240 -11.58 -7.50 0.21
C ARG A 240 -12.99 -7.30 -0.33
N LYS A 241 -13.28 -7.89 -1.49
CA LYS A 241 -14.61 -7.88 -2.10
C LYS A 241 -15.60 -8.68 -1.26
N ASP A 242 -16.84 -8.17 -1.17
CA ASP A 242 -17.99 -8.83 -0.53
C ASP A 242 -17.73 -9.30 0.92
N ASP A 243 -16.85 -8.58 1.63
CA ASP A 243 -16.52 -8.83 3.03
C ASP A 243 -17.09 -7.71 3.91
N PRO A 244 -17.97 -8.03 4.88
CA PRO A 244 -18.58 -7.01 5.74
C PRO A 244 -17.59 -6.23 6.59
N SER A 245 -16.51 -6.87 7.03
CA SER A 245 -15.44 -6.23 7.80
C SER A 245 -14.66 -5.24 6.92
N ALA A 246 -14.26 -5.65 5.72
CA ALA A 246 -13.60 -4.79 4.74
C ALA A 246 -14.49 -3.61 4.33
N THR A 247 -15.81 -3.82 4.19
CA THR A 247 -16.76 -2.74 3.91
C THR A 247 -16.79 -1.72 5.04
N LYS A 248 -16.75 -2.15 6.31
CA LYS A 248 -16.67 -1.23 7.46
C LYS A 248 -15.37 -0.42 7.47
N LEU A 249 -14.22 -1.06 7.15
CA LEU A 249 -12.93 -0.35 7.01
C LEU A 249 -13.00 0.73 5.93
N VAL A 250 -13.55 0.39 4.76
CA VAL A 250 -13.73 1.33 3.64
C VAL A 250 -14.66 2.48 4.02
N THR A 251 -15.82 2.19 4.63
CA THR A 251 -16.75 3.22 5.10
C THR A 251 -16.08 4.16 6.10
N LYS A 252 -15.38 3.60 7.08
CA LYS A 252 -14.66 4.38 8.09
C LYS A 252 -13.60 5.28 7.47
N PHE A 253 -12.83 4.77 6.50
CA PHE A 253 -11.85 5.60 5.78
C PHE A 253 -12.53 6.73 5.01
N ASN A 254 -13.65 6.48 4.33
CA ASN A 254 -14.39 7.51 3.58
C ASN A 254 -14.87 8.64 4.50
N GLU A 255 -15.38 8.31 5.71
CA GLU A 255 -15.76 9.30 6.73
C GLU A 255 -14.55 10.16 7.15
N LEU A 256 -13.41 9.51 7.43
CA LEU A 256 -12.18 10.20 7.85
C LEU A 256 -11.59 11.04 6.72
N LEU A 257 -11.66 10.58 5.47
CA LEU A 257 -11.24 11.33 4.30
C LEU A 257 -12.11 12.59 4.11
N ALA A 258 -13.43 12.45 4.21
CA ALA A 258 -14.35 13.57 4.11
C ALA A 258 -14.07 14.62 5.22
N LYS A 259 -13.86 14.15 6.45
CA LYS A 259 -13.45 15.01 7.56
C LYS A 259 -12.12 15.70 7.28
N ALA A 260 -11.08 14.98 6.86
CA ALA A 260 -9.76 15.52 6.57
C ALA A 260 -9.79 16.56 5.43
N LYS A 261 -10.66 16.38 4.42
CA LYS A 261 -10.90 17.38 3.38
C LYS A 261 -11.59 18.63 3.92
N SER A 262 -12.52 18.48 4.88
CA SER A 262 -13.26 19.62 5.46
C SER A 262 -12.47 20.43 6.48
N ASP A 263 -11.57 19.81 7.25
CA ASP A 263 -10.77 20.45 8.30
C ASP A 263 -9.37 20.87 7.83
N GLY A 264 -9.03 20.62 6.55
CA GLY A 264 -7.76 21.02 5.95
C GLY A 264 -6.62 20.02 6.16
N LYS A 265 -6.83 18.93 6.87
CA LYS A 265 -5.80 17.91 7.10
C LYS A 265 -5.34 17.22 5.83
N TYR A 266 -6.27 17.00 4.90
CA TYR A 266 -5.94 16.48 3.56
C TYR A 266 -4.99 17.42 2.82
N ASP A 267 -5.26 18.74 2.85
CA ASP A 267 -4.43 19.74 2.17
C ASP A 267 -3.01 19.81 2.78
N GLU A 268 -2.88 19.65 4.10
CA GLU A 268 -1.57 19.53 4.77
C GLU A 268 -0.78 18.31 4.28
N ILE A 269 -1.42 17.13 4.25
CA ILE A 269 -0.81 15.89 3.76
C ILE A 269 -0.43 16.02 2.28
N TYR A 270 -1.33 16.56 1.46
CA TYR A 270 -1.06 16.79 0.04
C TYR A 270 0.13 17.71 -0.17
N LYS A 271 0.16 18.86 0.51
CA LYS A 271 1.26 19.83 0.42
C LYS A 271 2.59 19.26 0.88
N LYS A 272 2.60 18.40 1.91
CA LYS A 272 3.81 17.71 2.38
C LYS A 272 4.48 16.91 1.25
N TRP A 273 3.71 16.22 0.43
CA TRP A 273 4.23 15.28 -0.57
C TRP A 273 4.39 15.90 -1.98
N PHE A 274 3.51 16.81 -2.35
CA PHE A 274 3.52 17.43 -3.69
C PHE A 274 4.10 18.84 -3.69
N GLY A 275 4.31 19.47 -2.55
CA GLY A 275 4.89 20.81 -2.41
C GLY A 275 3.92 21.96 -2.73
N VAL A 276 2.71 21.65 -3.16
CA VAL A 276 1.65 22.61 -3.52
C VAL A 276 0.31 22.17 -2.91
N ALA A 277 -0.63 23.09 -2.77
CA ALA A 277 -1.98 22.73 -2.38
C ALA A 277 -2.71 21.95 -3.49
N PRO A 278 -3.67 21.06 -3.15
CA PRO A 278 -4.50 20.40 -4.15
C PRO A 278 -5.27 21.41 -4.97
N LYS A 279 -5.50 21.11 -6.26
CA LYS A 279 -6.42 21.90 -7.09
C LYS A 279 -7.84 21.72 -6.56
N LYS A 280 -8.56 22.81 -6.37
CA LYS A 280 -9.98 22.82 -5.99
C LYS A 280 -10.86 22.63 -7.21
#